data_6790ff2f8f3743a692bf580acdbb764a
#
_entry.id   6790ff2f8f3743a692bf580acdbb764a
#
_cell.length_a   1.000
_cell.length_b   1.000
_cell.length_c   1.000
_cell.angle_alpha   90.00
_cell.angle_beta   90.00
_cell.angle_gamma   90.00
#
_symmetry.space_group_name_H-M   'P 1'
#
loop_
_entity.id
_entity.type
_entity.pdbx_description
1 polymer ?
#
loop_
_entity_poly.entity_id
_entity_poly.type
_entity_poly.pdbx_seq_one_letter_code
_entity_poly.pdbx_strand_id
1 'polypeptide(L)'
;MRHRYWKPRSSMDLACGTGILCEILHQTGIEASGMDFSAGMIDIARKGNPDISYDVADMITYRPNRQFDLVTCTGDAVNHIASLSDVEQIFRNVYGYLAPGGYFVFDILNEHEISTSEPFEMDFSDTVRVWFQMTRPAEKQVNLKVRVYENGVLSFEENIRETVHAPQMICAMLQRCGFEVQRCADGLLEEHHGTTWFVIAKKPEGEIQNGR
;
A
#
# COMPACT_ATOMS: atom_id res chain seq x y z
N MET A 1 26.29 -22.91 -1.51
CA MET A 1 26.01 -21.61 -2.17
C MET A 1 25.45 -20.66 -1.12
N ARG A 2 26.07 -19.51 -0.85
CA ARG A 2 25.47 -18.52 0.03
C ARG A 2 24.30 -17.88 -0.74
N HIS A 3 23.05 -18.09 -0.31
CA HIS A 3 21.91 -17.32 -0.79
C HIS A 3 22.19 -15.86 -0.49
N ARG A 4 22.49 -15.09 -1.53
CA ARG A 4 22.67 -13.64 -1.40
C ARG A 4 21.25 -13.08 -1.25
N TYR A 5 20.81 -12.86 -0.01
CA TYR A 5 19.53 -12.22 0.25
C TYR A 5 19.53 -10.86 -0.43
N TRP A 6 18.52 -10.60 -1.25
CA TRP A 6 18.28 -9.28 -1.78
C TRP A 6 18.01 -8.32 -0.62
N LYS A 7 18.72 -7.18 -0.60
CA LYS A 7 18.55 -6.15 0.43
C LYS A 7 18.42 -4.81 -0.26
N PRO A 8 17.26 -4.11 -0.16
CA PRO A 8 17.10 -2.78 -0.70
C PRO A 8 17.95 -1.78 0.08
N ARG A 9 18.49 -0.79 -0.61
CA ARG A 9 19.20 0.35 -0.01
C ARG A 9 18.25 1.54 0.17
N SER A 10 17.24 1.65 -0.69
CA SER A 10 16.27 2.73 -0.70
C SER A 10 14.86 2.22 -0.87
N SER A 11 13.90 2.88 -0.22
CA SER A 11 12.48 2.58 -0.37
C SER A 11 11.61 3.83 -0.50
N MET A 12 10.49 3.67 -1.20
CA MET A 12 9.38 4.62 -1.26
C MET A 12 8.10 3.91 -0.85
N ASP A 13 7.41 4.44 0.14
CA ASP A 13 6.10 3.96 0.57
C ASP A 13 5.00 4.89 0.04
N LEU A 14 4.12 4.36 -0.82
CA LEU A 14 2.98 5.07 -1.39
C LEU A 14 1.78 4.95 -0.45
N ALA A 15 1.07 6.04 -0.23
CA ALA A 15 0.02 6.15 0.78
C ALA A 15 0.52 5.71 2.17
N CYS A 16 1.66 6.28 2.59
CA CYS A 16 2.38 5.89 3.80
C CYS A 16 1.66 6.23 5.11
N GLY A 17 0.56 6.99 5.05
CA GLY A 17 -0.18 7.43 6.23
C GLY A 17 0.72 8.18 7.22
N THR A 18 0.74 7.72 8.46
CA THR A 18 1.57 8.28 9.55
C THR A 18 3.03 7.83 9.52
N GLY A 19 3.45 7.10 8.48
CA GLY A 19 4.85 6.74 8.25
C GLY A 19 5.37 5.52 9.03
N ILE A 20 4.51 4.68 9.58
CA ILE A 20 4.91 3.52 10.40
C ILE A 20 5.80 2.56 9.61
N LEU A 21 5.43 2.20 8.37
CA LEU A 21 6.24 1.31 7.54
C LEU A 21 7.57 1.96 7.16
N CYS A 22 7.56 3.25 6.84
CA CYS A 22 8.79 4.01 6.57
C CYS A 22 9.76 3.95 7.77
N GLU A 23 9.25 4.12 8.99
CA GLU A 23 10.04 4.05 10.21
C GLU A 23 10.65 2.65 10.42
N ILE A 24 9.85 1.59 10.26
CA ILE A 24 10.33 0.20 10.36
C ILE A 24 11.44 -0.05 9.34
N LEU A 25 11.27 0.35 8.08
CA LEU A 25 12.28 0.18 7.05
C LEU A 25 13.54 0.99 7.37
N HIS A 26 13.40 2.22 7.83
CA HIS A 26 14.52 3.08 8.24
C HIS A 26 15.35 2.46 9.36
N GLN A 27 14.71 1.89 10.38
CA GLN A 27 15.37 1.20 11.50
C GLN A 27 16.18 -0.03 11.06
N THR A 28 15.87 -0.63 9.91
CA THR A 28 16.68 -1.72 9.31
C THR A 28 17.87 -1.22 8.47
N GLY A 29 18.06 0.11 8.40
CA GLY A 29 19.14 0.75 7.66
C GLY A 29 18.83 0.96 6.17
N ILE A 30 17.55 0.98 5.79
CA ILE A 30 17.09 1.36 4.45
C ILE A 30 16.84 2.86 4.44
N GLU A 31 17.30 3.57 3.39
CA GLU A 31 16.94 4.96 3.14
C GLU A 31 15.46 5.03 2.74
N ALA A 32 14.59 5.19 3.74
CA ALA A 32 13.15 5.21 3.56
C ALA A 32 12.65 6.60 3.15
N SER A 33 11.61 6.63 2.34
CA SER A 33 10.83 7.82 2.00
C SER A 33 9.35 7.43 1.93
N GLY A 34 8.45 8.38 2.14
CA GLY A 34 7.02 8.14 2.04
C GLY A 34 6.27 9.27 1.33
N MET A 35 5.12 8.96 0.78
CA MET A 35 4.18 9.95 0.30
C MET A 35 2.75 9.58 0.66
N ASP A 36 1.93 10.59 0.91
CA ASP A 36 0.51 10.43 1.16
C ASP A 36 -0.26 11.62 0.61
N PHE A 37 -1.52 11.40 0.26
CA PHE A 37 -2.41 12.48 -0.19
C PHE A 37 -2.82 13.41 0.96
N SER A 38 -2.89 12.90 2.19
CA SER A 38 -3.29 13.61 3.39
C SER A 38 -2.14 14.41 4.00
N ALA A 39 -2.22 15.73 3.92
CA ALA A 39 -1.26 16.61 4.59
C ALA A 39 -1.23 16.37 6.11
N GLY A 40 -2.37 16.05 6.74
CA GLY A 40 -2.46 15.75 8.16
C GLY A 40 -1.69 14.49 8.54
N MET A 41 -1.76 13.43 7.73
CA MET A 41 -0.98 12.20 7.92
C MET A 41 0.52 12.48 7.79
N ILE A 42 0.92 13.22 6.77
CA ILE A 42 2.32 13.61 6.55
C ILE A 42 2.86 14.48 7.68
N ASP A 43 2.06 15.38 8.25
CA ASP A 43 2.46 16.18 9.41
C ASP A 43 2.74 15.30 10.65
N ILE A 44 1.96 14.23 10.85
CA ILE A 44 2.20 13.26 11.91
C ILE A 44 3.48 12.46 11.62
N ALA A 45 3.64 11.98 10.39
CA ALA A 45 4.81 11.21 9.96
C ALA A 45 6.13 12.00 10.17
N ARG A 46 6.15 13.27 9.74
CA ARG A 46 7.31 14.17 9.92
C ARG A 46 7.66 14.43 11.39
N LYS A 47 6.63 14.54 12.25
CA LYS A 47 6.84 14.71 13.70
C LYS A 47 7.36 13.43 14.36
N GLY A 48 6.88 12.28 13.91
CA GLY A 48 7.29 10.97 14.42
C GLY A 48 8.74 10.63 14.05
N ASN A 49 9.15 10.91 12.80
CA ASN A 49 10.51 10.65 12.34
C ASN A 49 10.98 11.72 11.33
N PRO A 50 11.65 12.79 11.81
CA PRO A 50 12.10 13.90 10.98
C PRO A 50 13.25 13.55 10.02
N ASP A 51 13.93 12.42 10.22
CA ASP A 51 15.05 11.98 9.37
C ASP A 51 14.57 11.28 8.08
N ILE A 52 13.29 10.99 7.98
CA ILE A 52 12.66 10.40 6.79
C ILE A 52 12.05 11.50 5.93
N SER A 53 12.27 11.40 4.60
CA SER A 53 11.65 12.32 3.64
C SER A 53 10.20 11.94 3.36
N TYR A 54 9.29 12.91 3.49
CA TYR A 54 7.87 12.71 3.23
C TYR A 54 7.30 13.78 2.30
N ASP A 55 6.52 13.36 1.30
CA ASP A 55 5.84 14.22 0.34
C ASP A 55 4.32 14.19 0.53
N VAL A 56 3.67 15.34 0.41
CA VAL A 56 2.20 15.41 0.23
C VAL A 56 1.94 15.35 -1.26
N ALA A 57 1.38 14.25 -1.75
CA ALA A 57 1.17 14.04 -3.18
C ALA A 57 0.05 13.04 -3.47
N ASP A 58 -0.44 13.03 -4.71
CA ASP A 58 -1.36 12.03 -5.24
C ASP A 58 -0.55 10.92 -5.96
N MET A 59 -0.70 9.67 -5.54
CA MET A 59 0.03 8.54 -6.11
C MET A 59 -0.26 8.30 -7.60
N ILE A 60 -1.43 8.77 -8.12
CA ILE A 60 -1.77 8.68 -9.54
C ILE A 60 -0.82 9.53 -10.38
N THR A 61 -0.38 10.67 -9.86
CA THR A 61 0.46 11.64 -10.57
C THR A 61 1.89 11.72 -10.07
N TYR A 62 2.21 11.05 -8.96
CA TYR A 62 3.51 11.13 -8.31
C TYR A 62 4.65 10.67 -9.20
N ARG A 63 5.71 11.48 -9.27
CA ARG A 63 6.92 11.27 -10.11
C ARG A 63 8.14 11.80 -9.37
N PRO A 64 8.77 10.99 -8.49
CA PRO A 64 9.99 11.40 -7.81
C PRO A 64 11.18 11.49 -8.80
N ASN A 65 12.12 12.38 -8.50
CA ASN A 65 13.33 12.60 -9.32
C ASN A 65 14.44 11.57 -9.06
N ARG A 66 14.13 10.43 -8.44
CA ARG A 66 15.11 9.37 -8.12
C ARG A 66 14.47 7.99 -8.29
N GLN A 67 15.32 6.98 -8.35
CA GLN A 67 14.89 5.59 -8.35
C GLN A 67 15.01 4.98 -6.96
N PHE A 68 14.19 3.94 -6.71
CA PHE A 68 14.16 3.19 -5.46
C PHE A 68 14.36 1.69 -5.73
N ASP A 69 15.01 1.00 -4.80
CA ASP A 69 15.16 -0.46 -4.88
C ASP A 69 13.84 -1.16 -4.48
N LEU A 70 13.08 -0.56 -3.58
CA LEU A 70 11.80 -1.06 -3.09
C LEU A 70 10.73 0.04 -3.17
N VAL A 71 9.56 -0.31 -3.70
CA VAL A 71 8.36 0.52 -3.57
C VAL A 71 7.31 -0.31 -2.84
N THR A 72 6.66 0.26 -1.84
CA THR A 72 5.56 -0.34 -1.10
C THR A 72 4.28 0.47 -1.28
N CYS A 73 3.12 -0.18 -1.15
CA CYS A 73 1.80 0.46 -1.13
C CYS A 73 0.86 -0.46 -0.35
N THR A 74 0.84 -0.34 0.97
CA THR A 74 0.17 -1.29 1.87
C THR A 74 -1.07 -0.68 2.53
N GLY A 75 -1.89 -1.55 3.15
CA GLY A 75 -3.14 -1.13 3.79
C GLY A 75 -4.24 -0.87 2.75
N ASP A 76 -4.37 -1.77 1.76
CA ASP A 76 -5.40 -1.73 0.68
C ASP A 76 -5.50 -0.37 -0.06
N ALA A 77 -4.44 0.44 -0.02
CA ALA A 77 -4.42 1.77 -0.62
C ALA A 77 -4.78 1.77 -2.12
N VAL A 78 -4.43 0.71 -2.87
CA VAL A 78 -4.81 0.54 -4.28
C VAL A 78 -6.34 0.43 -4.43
N ASN A 79 -7.06 -0.08 -3.43
CA ASN A 79 -8.51 -0.25 -3.47
C ASN A 79 -9.28 1.08 -3.32
N HIS A 80 -8.63 2.14 -2.83
CA HIS A 80 -9.20 3.49 -2.83
C HIS A 80 -9.30 4.09 -4.25
N ILE A 81 -8.62 3.50 -5.23
CA ILE A 81 -8.63 3.95 -6.63
C ILE A 81 -9.71 3.19 -7.41
N ALA A 82 -10.82 3.87 -7.70
CA ALA A 82 -11.96 3.25 -8.38
C ALA A 82 -11.70 2.96 -9.88
N SER A 83 -10.89 3.79 -10.53
CA SER A 83 -10.61 3.70 -11.96
C SER A 83 -9.45 2.76 -12.26
N LEU A 84 -9.70 1.70 -13.03
CA LEU A 84 -8.64 0.77 -13.47
C LEU A 84 -7.56 1.47 -14.33
N SER A 85 -7.92 2.52 -15.07
CA SER A 85 -6.94 3.32 -15.82
C SER A 85 -5.98 4.06 -14.89
N ASP A 86 -6.47 4.53 -13.74
CA ASP A 86 -5.65 5.23 -12.76
C ASP A 86 -4.76 4.24 -11.99
N VAL A 87 -5.27 3.04 -11.68
CA VAL A 87 -4.45 1.95 -11.13
C VAL A 87 -3.32 1.59 -12.11
N GLU A 88 -3.63 1.43 -13.40
CA GLU A 88 -2.59 1.16 -14.42
C GLU A 88 -1.59 2.32 -14.54
N GLN A 89 -2.06 3.57 -14.39
CA GLN A 89 -1.19 4.74 -14.40
C GLN A 89 -0.23 4.73 -13.19
N ILE A 90 -0.71 4.37 -11.99
CA ILE A 90 0.14 4.17 -10.80
C ILE A 90 1.23 3.13 -11.10
N PHE A 91 0.86 1.97 -11.66
CA PHE A 91 1.83 0.91 -11.97
C PHE A 91 2.88 1.35 -12.99
N ARG A 92 2.50 2.10 -14.03
CA ARG A 92 3.44 2.69 -15.00
C ARG A 92 4.40 3.66 -14.33
N ASN A 93 3.90 4.47 -13.40
CA ASN A 93 4.72 5.41 -12.66
C ASN A 93 5.73 4.69 -11.78
N VAL A 94 5.26 3.72 -10.98
CA VAL A 94 6.12 2.89 -10.13
C VAL A 94 7.21 2.21 -10.96
N TYR A 95 6.84 1.63 -12.11
CA TYR A 95 7.84 1.06 -13.02
C TYR A 95 8.90 2.07 -13.46
N GLY A 96 8.49 3.32 -13.68
CA GLY A 96 9.39 4.40 -14.12
C GLY A 96 10.47 4.74 -13.08
N TYR A 97 10.10 4.83 -11.81
CA TYR A 97 11.02 5.19 -10.74
C TYR A 97 11.52 4.02 -9.88
N LEU A 98 11.15 2.78 -10.21
CA LEU A 98 11.76 1.60 -9.63
C LEU A 98 13.09 1.31 -10.33
N ALA A 99 14.14 1.02 -9.56
CA ALA A 99 15.43 0.63 -10.10
C ALA A 99 15.34 -0.72 -10.84
N PRO A 100 16.17 -0.98 -11.89
CA PRO A 100 16.27 -2.31 -12.48
C PRO A 100 16.57 -3.36 -11.42
N GLY A 101 15.85 -4.48 -11.42
CA GLY A 101 15.93 -5.53 -10.40
C GLY A 101 15.21 -5.21 -9.08
N GLY A 102 14.60 -4.03 -8.97
CA GLY A 102 13.83 -3.60 -7.80
C GLY A 102 12.46 -4.25 -7.71
N TYR A 103 11.82 -4.10 -6.56
CA TYR A 103 10.54 -4.73 -6.24
C TYR A 103 9.47 -3.71 -5.89
N PHE A 104 8.26 -3.96 -6.38
CA PHE A 104 7.02 -3.32 -5.95
C PHE A 104 6.19 -4.32 -5.15
N VAL A 105 5.87 -3.97 -3.91
CA VAL A 105 5.13 -4.81 -2.97
C VAL A 105 3.90 -4.05 -2.49
N PHE A 106 2.74 -4.64 -2.67
CA PHE A 106 1.48 -4.02 -2.23
C PHE A 106 0.45 -5.08 -1.88
N ASP A 107 -0.63 -4.66 -1.26
CA ASP A 107 -1.78 -5.50 -0.99
C ASP A 107 -3.05 -4.93 -1.63
N ILE A 108 -4.03 -5.82 -1.82
CA ILE A 108 -5.38 -5.50 -2.25
C ILE A 108 -6.37 -6.35 -1.46
N LEU A 109 -7.59 -5.86 -1.31
CA LEU A 109 -8.67 -6.58 -0.65
C LEU A 109 -8.93 -7.95 -1.28
N ASN A 110 -9.08 -8.96 -0.43
CA ASN A 110 -9.55 -10.28 -0.82
C ASN A 110 -11.08 -10.30 -0.81
N GLU A 111 -11.70 -10.37 -1.98
CA GLU A 111 -13.16 -10.32 -2.13
C GLU A 111 -13.90 -11.47 -1.41
N HIS A 112 -13.22 -12.61 -1.20
CA HIS A 112 -13.80 -13.78 -0.56
C HIS A 112 -13.85 -13.66 0.97
N GLU A 113 -12.98 -12.85 1.54
CA GLU A 113 -12.87 -12.62 2.99
C GLU A 113 -13.61 -11.37 3.46
N ILE A 114 -14.15 -10.56 2.54
CA ILE A 114 -14.95 -9.39 2.87
C ILE A 114 -16.33 -9.89 3.31
N SER A 115 -16.48 -10.17 4.58
CA SER A 115 -17.81 -10.39 5.16
C SER A 115 -18.45 -9.04 5.51
N THR A 116 -19.69 -8.83 5.03
CA THR A 116 -20.54 -7.80 5.61
C THR A 116 -20.83 -8.21 7.05
N SER A 117 -20.19 -7.55 7.98
CA SER A 117 -20.31 -7.87 9.39
C SER A 117 -21.34 -6.98 10.07
N GLU A 118 -22.00 -7.54 11.09
CA GLU A 118 -22.64 -6.71 12.08
C GLU A 118 -21.62 -5.69 12.60
N PRO A 119 -22.06 -4.45 12.93
CA PRO A 119 -21.17 -3.46 13.49
C PRO A 119 -20.46 -4.01 14.72
N PHE A 120 -19.18 -3.69 14.87
CA PHE A 120 -18.44 -4.03 16.08
C PHE A 120 -17.72 -2.80 16.64
N GLU A 121 -17.46 -2.85 17.93
CA GLU A 121 -16.76 -1.79 18.67
C GLU A 121 -15.46 -2.33 19.25
N MET A 122 -14.46 -1.45 19.32
CA MET A 122 -13.17 -1.73 19.94
C MET A 122 -12.77 -0.57 20.84
N ASP A 123 -12.40 -0.87 22.08
CA ASP A 123 -11.83 0.12 23.00
C ASP A 123 -10.32 0.23 22.76
N PHE A 124 -9.87 1.42 22.33
CA PHE A 124 -8.45 1.72 22.15
C PHE A 124 -7.81 2.24 23.43
N SER A 125 -8.61 2.82 24.30
CA SER A 125 -8.22 3.26 25.65
C SER A 125 -9.47 3.40 26.52
N ASP A 126 -9.29 3.77 27.80
CA ASP A 126 -10.39 4.03 28.73
C ASP A 126 -11.34 5.16 28.25
N THR A 127 -10.86 6.02 27.35
CA THR A 127 -11.58 7.19 26.87
C THR A 127 -11.91 7.16 25.38
N VAL A 128 -11.27 6.26 24.61
CA VAL A 128 -11.42 6.19 23.14
C VAL A 128 -12.02 4.85 22.72
N ARG A 129 -13.20 4.91 22.13
CA ARG A 129 -13.87 3.78 21.50
C ARG A 129 -14.05 4.02 20.02
N VAL A 130 -13.79 3.00 19.21
CA VAL A 130 -14.00 3.04 17.76
C VAL A 130 -15.05 2.00 17.37
N TRP A 131 -16.03 2.47 16.60
CA TRP A 131 -17.09 1.67 16.01
C TRP A 131 -16.81 1.48 14.52
N PHE A 132 -16.97 0.27 14.04
CA PHE A 132 -16.74 -0.12 12.65
C PHE A 132 -17.97 -0.81 12.08
N GLN A 133 -18.26 -0.52 10.82
CA GLN A 133 -19.22 -1.28 10.04
C GLN A 133 -18.73 -1.41 8.60
N MET A 134 -18.61 -2.65 8.13
CA MET A 134 -18.33 -2.93 6.73
C MET A 134 -19.61 -3.30 6.00
N THR A 135 -19.85 -2.69 4.84
CA THR A 135 -21.00 -2.97 3.98
C THR A 135 -20.52 -3.16 2.53
N ARG A 136 -21.27 -3.98 1.77
CA ARG A 136 -20.97 -4.23 0.35
C ARG A 136 -22.16 -3.77 -0.51
N PRO A 137 -22.25 -2.48 -0.85
CA PRO A 137 -23.38 -1.91 -1.58
C PRO A 137 -23.49 -2.41 -3.03
N ALA A 138 -22.38 -2.89 -3.61
CA ALA A 138 -22.31 -3.49 -4.93
C ALA A 138 -21.21 -4.55 -4.99
N GLU A 139 -21.20 -5.38 -6.04
CA GLU A 139 -20.27 -6.51 -6.21
C GLU A 139 -18.79 -6.10 -6.06
N LYS A 140 -18.44 -4.93 -6.58
CA LYS A 140 -17.06 -4.41 -6.57
C LYS A 140 -16.86 -3.22 -5.63
N GLN A 141 -17.76 -3.00 -4.69
CA GLN A 141 -17.65 -1.87 -3.77
C GLN A 141 -17.76 -2.35 -2.32
N VAL A 142 -16.86 -1.84 -1.51
CA VAL A 142 -16.88 -1.99 -0.07
C VAL A 142 -16.93 -0.60 0.56
N ASN A 143 -17.76 -0.43 1.56
CA ASN A 143 -17.77 0.77 2.38
C ASN A 143 -17.41 0.35 3.81
N LEU A 144 -16.37 0.95 4.35
CA LEU A 144 -16.03 0.89 5.75
C LEU A 144 -16.47 2.20 6.42
N LYS A 145 -17.44 2.12 7.32
CA LYS A 145 -17.84 3.23 8.15
C LYS A 145 -17.11 3.13 9.48
N VAL A 146 -16.41 4.22 9.84
CA VAL A 146 -15.65 4.33 11.10
C VAL A 146 -16.23 5.47 11.90
N ARG A 147 -16.45 5.25 13.21
CA ARG A 147 -16.83 6.29 14.17
C ARG A 147 -15.92 6.21 15.37
N VAL A 148 -15.36 7.35 15.74
CA VAL A 148 -14.54 7.48 16.94
C VAL A 148 -15.30 8.25 18.00
N TYR A 149 -15.38 7.65 19.19
CA TYR A 149 -16.00 8.25 20.35
C TYR A 149 -14.91 8.54 21.39
N GLU A 150 -14.86 9.80 21.86
CA GLU A 150 -13.98 10.23 22.95
C GLU A 150 -14.84 10.60 24.16
N ASN A 151 -14.61 9.95 25.30
CA ASN A 151 -15.44 10.13 26.51
C ASN A 151 -16.93 9.93 26.25
N GLY A 152 -17.29 9.00 25.34
CA GLY A 152 -18.68 8.70 24.96
C GLY A 152 -19.30 9.71 23.98
N VAL A 153 -18.58 10.72 23.53
CA VAL A 153 -19.01 11.71 22.53
C VAL A 153 -18.41 11.38 21.17
N LEU A 154 -19.24 11.41 20.11
CA LEU A 154 -18.76 11.21 18.74
C LEU A 154 -17.81 12.37 18.37
N SER A 155 -16.53 12.05 18.18
CA SER A 155 -15.47 13.02 17.82
C SER A 155 -15.16 13.00 16.32
N PHE A 156 -15.34 11.83 15.67
CA PHE A 156 -15.01 11.67 14.25
C PHE A 156 -15.93 10.62 13.60
N GLU A 157 -16.32 10.85 12.36
CA GLU A 157 -17.00 9.87 11.51
C GLU A 157 -16.45 9.95 10.09
N GLU A 158 -16.13 8.78 9.51
CA GLU A 158 -15.68 8.65 8.12
C GLU A 158 -16.37 7.49 7.43
N ASN A 159 -16.60 7.65 6.12
CA ASN A 159 -17.01 6.58 5.22
C ASN A 159 -15.92 6.37 4.17
N ILE A 160 -15.18 5.30 4.33
CA ILE A 160 -14.13 4.89 3.41
C ILE A 160 -14.78 4.03 2.33
N ARG A 161 -14.56 4.40 1.07
CA ARG A 161 -15.05 3.64 -0.09
C ARG A 161 -13.87 2.99 -0.79
N GLU A 162 -14.00 1.70 -1.01
CA GLU A 162 -12.99 0.89 -1.66
C GLU A 162 -13.59 0.12 -2.83
N THR A 163 -12.77 -0.07 -3.86
CA THR A 163 -13.13 -0.82 -5.04
C THR A 163 -12.39 -2.15 -5.02
N VAL A 164 -13.13 -3.24 -5.12
CA VAL A 164 -12.56 -4.59 -5.17
C VAL A 164 -12.00 -4.85 -6.57
N HIS A 165 -10.71 -5.10 -6.64
CA HIS A 165 -10.00 -5.42 -7.88
C HIS A 165 -9.66 -6.90 -7.93
N ALA A 166 -10.07 -7.60 -9.01
CA ALA A 166 -9.73 -9.00 -9.20
C ALA A 166 -8.22 -9.19 -9.30
N PRO A 167 -7.59 -10.09 -8.51
CA PRO A 167 -6.15 -10.29 -8.50
C PRO A 167 -5.58 -10.62 -9.89
N GLN A 168 -6.30 -11.39 -10.70
CA GLN A 168 -5.89 -11.75 -12.06
C GLN A 168 -5.79 -10.51 -12.97
N MET A 169 -6.70 -9.55 -12.80
CA MET A 169 -6.67 -8.29 -13.55
C MET A 169 -5.49 -7.41 -13.13
N ILE A 170 -5.22 -7.32 -11.84
CA ILE A 170 -4.04 -6.60 -11.28
C ILE A 170 -2.76 -7.20 -11.83
N CYS A 171 -2.61 -8.54 -11.79
CA CYS A 171 -1.43 -9.23 -12.31
C CYS A 171 -1.25 -8.98 -13.82
N ALA A 172 -2.33 -9.03 -14.61
CA ALA A 172 -2.27 -8.74 -16.04
C ALA A 172 -1.87 -7.28 -16.33
N MET A 173 -2.34 -6.32 -15.52
CA MET A 173 -1.92 -4.91 -15.64
C MET A 173 -0.45 -4.71 -15.33
N LEU A 174 0.06 -5.32 -14.27
CA LEU A 174 1.49 -5.28 -13.92
C LEU A 174 2.35 -5.81 -15.07
N GLN A 175 1.98 -6.96 -15.65
CA GLN A 175 2.69 -7.55 -16.79
C GLN A 175 2.69 -6.63 -18.01
N ARG A 176 1.56 -5.97 -18.33
CA ARG A 176 1.49 -4.97 -19.41
C ARG A 176 2.37 -3.75 -19.14
N CYS A 177 2.60 -3.41 -17.86
CA CYS A 177 3.52 -2.35 -17.46
C CYS A 177 4.99 -2.78 -17.48
N GLY A 178 5.29 -4.05 -17.75
CA GLY A 178 6.64 -4.59 -17.85
C GLY A 178 7.15 -5.30 -16.60
N PHE A 179 6.35 -5.46 -15.56
CA PHE A 179 6.74 -6.19 -14.36
C PHE A 179 6.69 -7.71 -14.55
N GLU A 180 7.57 -8.40 -13.85
CA GLU A 180 7.48 -9.83 -13.57
C GLU A 180 6.75 -10.03 -12.25
N VAL A 181 5.54 -10.61 -12.28
CA VAL A 181 4.78 -10.93 -11.07
C VAL A 181 5.41 -12.16 -10.41
N GLN A 182 6.04 -11.97 -9.26
CA GLN A 182 6.71 -13.03 -8.50
C GLN A 182 5.74 -13.76 -7.56
N ARG A 183 4.76 -13.04 -7.03
CA ARG A 183 3.74 -13.56 -6.12
C ARG A 183 2.45 -12.76 -6.28
N CYS A 184 1.34 -13.46 -6.24
CA CYS A 184 0.01 -12.91 -6.03
C CYS A 184 -0.76 -13.99 -5.26
N ALA A 185 -0.84 -13.86 -3.95
CA ALA A 185 -1.36 -14.91 -3.08
C ALA A 185 -2.14 -14.31 -1.91
N ASP A 186 -3.13 -15.08 -1.46
CA ASP A 186 -3.88 -14.82 -0.25
C ASP A 186 -2.96 -14.93 0.98
N GLY A 187 -2.89 -13.85 1.75
CA GLY A 187 -2.00 -13.74 2.90
C GLY A 187 -0.51 -13.57 2.56
N LEU A 188 0.25 -13.06 3.52
CA LEU A 188 1.69 -12.87 3.38
C LEU A 188 2.48 -14.18 3.53
N LEU A 189 2.00 -15.10 4.36
CA LEU A 189 2.58 -16.42 4.63
C LEU A 189 1.64 -17.51 4.14
N GLU A 190 2.20 -18.64 3.69
CA GLU A 190 1.42 -19.78 3.14
C GLU A 190 0.41 -20.39 4.12
N GLU A 191 0.61 -20.19 5.42
CA GLU A 191 -0.23 -20.74 6.48
C GLU A 191 -1.35 -19.79 6.95
N HIS A 192 -1.41 -18.55 6.43
CA HIS A 192 -2.37 -17.54 6.87
C HIS A 192 -3.23 -17.09 5.70
N HIS A 193 -4.47 -17.57 5.64
CA HIS A 193 -5.50 -16.96 4.81
C HIS A 193 -5.87 -15.61 5.43
N GLY A 194 -5.82 -14.55 4.65
CA GLY A 194 -6.01 -13.18 5.11
C GLY A 194 -7.11 -12.44 4.34
N THR A 195 -7.50 -11.30 4.88
CA THR A 195 -8.45 -10.40 4.22
C THR A 195 -7.87 -9.69 3.00
N THR A 196 -6.58 -9.92 2.71
CA THR A 196 -5.83 -9.23 1.65
C THR A 196 -5.02 -10.18 0.78
N TRP A 197 -4.95 -9.86 -0.51
CA TRP A 197 -4.00 -10.46 -1.44
C TRP A 197 -2.69 -9.67 -1.41
N PHE A 198 -1.58 -10.35 -1.19
CA PHE A 198 -0.25 -9.75 -1.31
C PHE A 198 0.31 -9.96 -2.71
N VAL A 199 0.79 -8.86 -3.31
CA VAL A 199 1.37 -8.84 -4.65
C VAL A 199 2.82 -8.39 -4.57
N ILE A 200 3.70 -9.21 -5.15
CA ILE A 200 5.13 -8.91 -5.30
C ILE A 200 5.44 -8.90 -6.78
N ALA A 201 5.83 -7.74 -7.29
CA ALA A 201 6.18 -7.54 -8.69
C ALA A 201 7.65 -7.04 -8.78
N LYS A 202 8.42 -7.62 -9.67
CA LYS A 202 9.82 -7.25 -9.91
C LYS A 202 9.95 -6.49 -11.23
N LYS A 203 10.70 -5.40 -11.23
CA LYS A 203 11.18 -4.80 -12.46
C LYS A 203 12.36 -5.65 -12.96
N PRO A 204 12.37 -6.16 -14.20
CA PRO A 204 13.49 -6.91 -14.76
C PRO A 204 14.81 -6.14 -14.63
N GLU A 205 15.90 -6.86 -14.46
CA GLU A 205 17.22 -6.28 -14.62
C GLU A 205 17.36 -5.87 -16.09
N GLY A 206 17.75 -4.62 -16.36
CA GLY A 206 17.98 -4.16 -17.74
C GLY A 206 18.99 -5.09 -18.39
N GLU A 207 18.85 -5.40 -19.68
CA GLU A 207 19.88 -6.11 -20.45
C GLU A 207 21.19 -5.35 -20.26
N ILE A 208 22.19 -6.01 -19.69
CA ILE A 208 23.57 -5.50 -19.73
C ILE A 208 23.94 -5.50 -21.21
N GLN A 209 23.82 -4.34 -21.87
CA GLN A 209 24.45 -4.15 -23.16
C GLN A 209 25.96 -4.34 -22.94
N ASN A 210 26.41 -5.57 -23.10
CA ASN A 210 27.82 -5.85 -23.26
C ASN A 210 28.27 -5.12 -24.52
N GLY A 211 28.75 -3.88 -24.34
CA GLY A 211 29.37 -3.09 -25.39
C GLY A 211 30.49 -3.91 -25.99
N ARG A 212 30.37 -4.18 -27.28
CA ARG A 212 31.44 -4.66 -28.15
C ARG A 212 32.43 -3.53 -28.40
#